data_240b2c323ed3c5757475a421f99c865c
#
_entry.id   240b2c323ed3c5757475a421f99c865c
#
_cell.length_a   1.000
_cell.length_b   1.000
_cell.length_c   1.000
_cell.angle_alpha   90.00
_cell.angle_beta   90.00
_cell.angle_gamma   90.00
#
_symmetry.space_group_name_H-M   'P 1'
#
loop_
_entity.id
_entity.type
_entity.pdbx_description
1 polymer ?
#
loop_
_entity_poly.entity_id
_entity_poly.type
_entity_poly.pdbx_seq_one_letter_code
_entity_poly.pdbx_strand_id
1 'polypeptide(L)'
;DKSVSSTHFSIDIEQLLADGKTIKIKPQGYSMYPLFVPGRDEACIERTDFSSLKRGDVILYRRDKSILVLHRIWKITDNSLYMVGDNQTEIEGPLRADQVRGKLTGFVRNGKFVDVKNPIYRFTSSLWLFLRPLRPCFWKLMSVLRK
;
A
#
# COMPACT_ATOMS: atom_id res chain seq x y z
N ASP A 1 1.83 1.61 27.74
CA ASP A 1 0.60 1.02 27.39
C ASP A 1 0.42 1.00 25.87
N LYS A 2 0.61 -0.18 25.30
CA LYS A 2 0.72 -0.34 23.86
C LYS A 2 -0.59 -0.08 23.11
N SER A 3 -1.74 -0.41 23.67
CA SER A 3 -3.02 -0.24 22.99
C SER A 3 -3.40 1.24 22.86
N VAL A 4 -3.27 1.99 23.93
CA VAL A 4 -3.52 3.44 23.91
C VAL A 4 -2.52 4.13 23.00
N SER A 5 -1.25 3.71 23.05
CA SER A 5 -0.18 4.27 22.23
C SER A 5 -0.44 4.06 20.74
N SER A 6 -0.91 2.87 20.34
CA SER A 6 -1.15 2.61 18.92
C SER A 6 -2.34 3.40 18.37
N THR A 7 -3.41 3.58 19.16
CA THR A 7 -4.55 4.39 18.74
C THR A 7 -4.15 5.85 18.59
N HIS A 8 -3.42 6.37 19.56
CA HIS A 8 -2.92 7.73 19.52
C HIS A 8 -1.96 7.94 18.35
N PHE A 9 -1.11 6.96 18.08
CA PHE A 9 -0.16 6.98 16.97
C PHE A 9 -0.89 7.05 15.62
N SER A 10 -1.98 6.29 15.43
CA SER A 10 -2.77 6.33 14.20
C SER A 10 -3.40 7.71 13.96
N ILE A 11 -3.90 8.36 15.01
CA ILE A 11 -4.44 9.71 14.92
C ILE A 11 -3.35 10.70 14.52
N ASP A 12 -2.16 10.56 15.11
CA ASP A 12 -1.03 11.41 14.79
C ASP A 12 -0.59 11.26 13.32
N ILE A 13 -0.60 10.04 12.79
CA ILE A 13 -0.28 9.78 11.39
C ILE A 13 -1.24 10.52 10.47
N GLU A 14 -2.54 10.40 10.70
CA GLU A 14 -3.54 11.07 9.87
C GLU A 14 -3.43 12.59 9.95
N GLN A 15 -3.16 13.11 11.14
CA GLN A 15 -2.97 14.55 11.32
C GLN A 15 -1.73 15.05 10.61
N LEU A 16 -0.62 14.32 10.71
CA LEU A 16 0.62 14.69 10.03
C LEU A 16 0.42 14.72 8.51
N LEU A 17 -0.28 13.75 7.95
CA LEU A 17 -0.58 13.72 6.53
C LEU A 17 -1.48 14.90 6.13
N ALA A 18 -2.51 15.21 6.93
CA ALA A 18 -3.39 16.34 6.67
C ALA A 18 -2.61 17.66 6.69
N ASP A 19 -1.58 17.76 7.52
CA ASP A 19 -0.73 18.94 7.63
C ASP A 19 0.33 19.02 6.52
N GLY A 20 0.34 18.07 5.59
CA GLY A 20 1.29 18.06 4.48
C GLY A 20 2.64 17.45 4.79
N LYS A 21 2.78 16.75 5.91
CA LYS A 21 4.02 16.10 6.28
C LYS A 21 4.20 14.77 5.56
N THR A 22 5.46 14.42 5.27
CA THR A 22 5.81 13.08 4.81
C THR A 22 6.02 12.21 6.04
N ILE A 23 5.44 11.01 6.03
CA ILE A 23 5.60 10.07 7.14
C ILE A 23 6.23 8.78 6.65
N LYS A 24 6.91 8.09 7.57
CA LYS A 24 7.43 6.74 7.34
C LYS A 24 6.68 5.78 8.24
N ILE A 25 6.15 4.71 7.65
CA ILE A 25 5.47 3.67 8.42
C ILE A 25 6.11 2.32 8.14
N LYS A 26 6.09 1.46 9.16
CA LYS A 26 6.56 0.08 9.03
C LYS A 26 5.35 -0.80 8.74
N PRO A 27 5.23 -1.34 7.51
CA PRO A 27 4.08 -2.18 7.19
C PRO A 27 3.98 -3.38 8.12
N GLN A 28 2.76 -3.68 8.54
CA GLN A 28 2.46 -4.84 9.37
C GLN A 28 1.83 -5.91 8.49
N GLY A 29 2.16 -7.18 8.76
CA GLY A 29 1.62 -8.29 7.99
C GLY A 29 2.20 -8.37 6.57
N TYR A 30 1.62 -9.24 5.76
CA TYR A 30 2.18 -9.63 4.47
C TYR A 30 1.25 -9.34 3.29
N SER A 31 0.21 -8.50 3.46
CA SER A 31 -0.74 -8.23 2.38
C SER A 31 -0.10 -7.54 1.18
N MET A 32 1.04 -6.87 1.38
CA MET A 32 1.80 -6.21 0.31
C MET A 32 3.09 -6.94 -0.06
N TYR A 33 3.25 -8.18 0.38
CA TYR A 33 4.35 -9.02 -0.08
C TYR A 33 4.18 -9.33 -1.57
N PRO A 34 5.19 -9.34 -2.41
CA PRO A 34 6.62 -9.23 -2.09
C PRO A 34 7.17 -7.81 -2.04
N LEU A 35 6.35 -6.76 -2.29
CA LEU A 35 6.85 -5.39 -2.25
C LEU A 35 7.37 -5.05 -0.85
N PHE A 36 6.54 -5.24 0.17
CA PHE A 36 6.92 -4.93 1.55
C PHE A 36 7.05 -6.20 2.38
N VAL A 37 8.16 -6.27 3.12
CA VAL A 37 8.41 -7.32 4.09
C VAL A 37 8.53 -6.67 5.46
N PRO A 38 7.72 -7.09 6.46
CA PRO A 38 7.83 -6.55 7.81
C PRO A 38 9.25 -6.68 8.35
N GLY A 39 9.74 -5.62 8.98
CA GLY A 39 11.10 -5.59 9.52
C GLY A 39 12.19 -5.24 8.52
N ARG A 40 11.90 -5.29 7.22
CA ARG A 40 12.87 -4.94 6.17
C ARG A 40 12.61 -3.56 5.58
N ASP A 41 11.35 -3.22 5.37
CA ASP A 41 10.95 -2.06 4.58
C ASP A 41 10.18 -1.03 5.41
N GLU A 42 10.38 0.25 5.07
CA GLU A 42 9.58 1.36 5.59
C GLU A 42 8.94 2.07 4.42
N ALA A 43 7.63 2.30 4.50
CA ALA A 43 6.87 2.99 3.45
C ALA A 43 6.88 4.50 3.73
N CYS A 44 7.17 5.30 2.71
CA CYS A 44 7.11 6.75 2.78
C CYS A 44 5.80 7.22 2.17
N ILE A 45 4.97 7.92 2.94
CA ILE A 45 3.61 8.29 2.58
C ILE A 45 3.47 9.81 2.62
N GLU A 46 2.81 10.37 1.62
CA GLU A 46 2.49 11.80 1.56
C GLU A 46 1.02 11.99 1.29
N ARG A 47 0.49 13.15 1.68
CA ARG A 47 -0.87 13.54 1.35
C ARG A 47 -1.06 13.56 -0.18
N THR A 48 -2.25 13.22 -0.64
CA THR A 48 -2.55 13.19 -2.06
C THR A 48 -3.97 13.66 -2.33
N ASP A 49 -4.20 14.18 -3.53
CA ASP A 49 -5.54 14.48 -4.03
C ASP A 49 -6.05 13.31 -4.84
N PHE A 50 -7.35 13.03 -4.74
CA PHE A 50 -7.97 11.94 -5.49
C PHE A 50 -7.69 12.06 -6.99
N SER A 51 -7.73 13.28 -7.53
CA SER A 51 -7.53 13.53 -8.96
C SER A 51 -6.14 13.15 -9.47
N SER A 52 -5.15 13.04 -8.57
CA SER A 52 -3.78 12.68 -8.94
C SER A 52 -3.52 11.19 -8.87
N LEU A 53 -4.48 10.40 -8.39
CA LEU A 53 -4.30 8.96 -8.21
C LEU A 53 -4.44 8.23 -9.54
N LYS A 54 -3.65 7.18 -9.71
CA LYS A 54 -3.62 6.36 -10.92
C LYS A 54 -3.64 4.88 -10.55
N ARG A 55 -4.13 4.05 -11.47
CA ARG A 55 -4.01 2.60 -11.34
C ARG A 55 -2.55 2.24 -11.11
N GLY A 56 -2.31 1.37 -10.15
CA GLY A 56 -0.97 0.94 -9.77
C GLY A 56 -0.37 1.70 -8.59
N ASP A 57 -0.94 2.85 -8.22
CA ASP A 57 -0.48 3.57 -7.03
C ASP A 57 -0.81 2.76 -5.77
N VAL A 58 0.07 2.85 -4.77
CA VAL A 58 -0.18 2.29 -3.45
C VAL A 58 -0.65 3.43 -2.56
N ILE A 59 -1.78 3.25 -1.90
CA ILE A 59 -2.35 4.28 -1.04
C ILE A 59 -2.62 3.75 0.36
N LEU A 60 -2.56 4.69 1.31
CA LEU A 60 -2.99 4.48 2.68
C LEU A 60 -4.42 4.98 2.79
N TYR A 61 -5.33 4.11 3.23
CA TYR A 61 -6.73 4.48 3.38
C TYR A 61 -7.30 3.89 4.66
N ARG A 62 -8.36 4.49 5.15
CA ARG A 62 -9.06 4.00 6.35
C ARG A 62 -10.34 3.31 5.94
N ARG A 63 -10.50 2.06 6.34
CA ARG A 63 -11.79 1.37 6.22
C ARG A 63 -12.76 2.00 7.20
N ASP A 64 -14.03 2.09 6.81
CA ASP A 64 -15.05 2.69 7.66
C ASP A 64 -15.06 2.01 9.02
N LYS A 65 -14.94 2.82 10.10
CA LYS A 65 -14.96 2.37 11.49
C LYS A 65 -13.91 1.29 11.80
N SER A 66 -12.80 1.28 11.06
CA SER A 66 -11.81 0.24 11.17
C SER A 66 -10.39 0.78 11.00
N ILE A 67 -9.47 -0.06 10.56
CA ILE A 67 -8.04 0.18 10.54
C ILE A 67 -7.58 0.96 9.29
N LEU A 68 -6.38 1.51 9.38
CA LEU A 68 -5.66 2.01 8.21
C LEU A 68 -5.06 0.83 7.46
N VAL A 69 -5.15 0.88 6.13
CA VAL A 69 -4.70 -0.19 5.23
C VAL A 69 -3.84 0.41 4.14
N LEU A 70 -2.78 -0.32 3.76
CA LEU A 70 -1.90 0.06 2.66
C LEU A 70 -2.03 -1.00 1.57
N HIS A 71 -2.70 -0.65 0.46
CA HIS A 71 -2.90 -1.54 -0.69
C HIS A 71 -2.71 -0.79 -2.00
N ARG A 72 -2.76 -1.53 -3.11
CA ARG A 72 -2.53 -1.00 -4.45
C ARG A 72 -3.85 -0.77 -5.18
N ILE A 73 -3.94 0.33 -5.94
CA ILE A 73 -5.12 0.63 -6.77
C ILE A 73 -5.14 -0.31 -7.97
N TRP A 74 -6.21 -1.11 -8.07
CA TRP A 74 -6.45 -1.99 -9.20
C TRP A 74 -7.26 -1.30 -10.29
N LYS A 75 -8.25 -0.48 -9.90
CA LYS A 75 -9.12 0.23 -10.81
C LYS A 75 -9.58 1.54 -10.17
N ILE A 76 -9.69 2.58 -10.99
CA ILE A 76 -10.18 3.88 -10.55
C ILE A 76 -11.30 4.32 -11.48
N THR A 77 -12.39 4.82 -10.90
CA THR A 77 -13.49 5.45 -11.62
C THR A 77 -13.57 6.92 -11.21
N ASP A 78 -14.56 7.66 -11.71
CA ASP A 78 -14.65 9.11 -11.43
C ASP A 78 -14.70 9.42 -9.93
N ASN A 79 -15.30 8.54 -9.13
CA ASN A 79 -15.51 8.81 -7.71
C ASN A 79 -15.24 7.61 -6.80
N SER A 80 -14.65 6.54 -7.33
CA SER A 80 -14.44 5.31 -6.56
C SER A 80 -13.10 4.66 -6.87
N LEU A 81 -12.61 3.91 -5.89
CA LEU A 81 -11.37 3.14 -6.00
C LEU A 81 -11.63 1.68 -5.69
N TYR A 82 -10.92 0.82 -6.41
CA TYR A 82 -10.92 -0.64 -6.16
C TYR A 82 -9.48 -1.05 -5.87
N MET A 83 -9.27 -1.76 -4.76
CA MET A 83 -7.96 -2.02 -4.19
C MET A 83 -7.64 -3.50 -4.18
N VAL A 84 -6.35 -3.82 -4.27
CA VAL A 84 -5.86 -5.18 -4.10
C VAL A 84 -4.49 -5.14 -3.43
N GLY A 85 -4.28 -6.00 -2.42
CA GLY A 85 -2.96 -6.17 -1.83
C GLY A 85 -2.06 -6.94 -2.78
N ASP A 86 -0.76 -6.66 -2.75
CA ASP A 86 0.20 -7.33 -3.64
C ASP A 86 0.27 -8.84 -3.40
N ASN A 87 -0.10 -9.29 -2.19
CA ASN A 87 -0.14 -10.71 -1.84
C ASN A 87 -1.58 -11.26 -1.82
N GLN A 88 -2.47 -10.64 -2.57
CA GLN A 88 -3.89 -11.00 -2.57
C GLN A 88 -4.41 -11.07 -3.99
N THR A 89 -5.57 -11.71 -4.17
CA THR A 89 -6.29 -11.73 -5.45
C THR A 89 -7.65 -11.06 -5.35
N GLU A 90 -8.20 -10.98 -4.14
CA GLU A 90 -9.52 -10.37 -3.92
C GLU A 90 -9.43 -8.85 -4.05
N ILE A 91 -10.43 -8.28 -4.71
CA ILE A 91 -10.53 -6.85 -4.93
C ILE A 91 -11.50 -6.26 -3.93
N GLU A 92 -11.04 -5.24 -3.22
CA GLU A 92 -11.86 -4.50 -2.25
C GLU A 92 -12.36 -3.21 -2.89
N GLY A 93 -13.62 -2.91 -2.69
CA GLY A 93 -14.21 -1.66 -3.17
C GLY A 93 -15.71 -1.77 -3.37
N PRO A 94 -16.36 -0.65 -3.75
CA PRO A 94 -15.75 0.65 -4.02
C PRO A 94 -15.37 1.40 -2.75
N LEU A 95 -14.24 2.11 -2.80
CA LEU A 95 -13.81 3.02 -1.75
C LEU A 95 -14.11 4.46 -2.17
N ARG A 96 -14.43 5.31 -1.20
CA ARG A 96 -14.67 6.73 -1.45
C ARG A 96 -13.40 7.55 -1.32
N ALA A 97 -13.38 8.71 -1.98
CA ALA A 97 -12.24 9.63 -1.90
C ALA A 97 -11.93 10.05 -0.46
N ASP A 98 -12.96 10.20 0.39
CA ASP A 98 -12.76 10.62 1.78
C ASP A 98 -12.06 9.58 2.65
N GLN A 99 -11.95 8.33 2.18
CA GLN A 99 -11.24 7.29 2.89
C GLN A 99 -9.72 7.33 2.65
N VAL A 100 -9.26 8.01 1.61
CA VAL A 100 -7.84 8.08 1.26
C VAL A 100 -7.13 9.04 2.20
N ARG A 101 -6.01 8.57 2.78
CA ARG A 101 -5.20 9.38 3.72
C ARG A 101 -3.87 9.81 3.12
N GLY A 102 -3.32 9.01 2.23
CA GLY A 102 -2.04 9.34 1.61
C GLY A 102 -1.64 8.35 0.53
N LYS A 103 -0.55 8.66 -0.14
CA LYS A 103 -0.02 7.89 -1.26
C LYS A 103 1.43 7.54 -1.00
N LEU A 104 1.82 6.33 -1.39
CA LEU A 104 3.21 5.89 -1.34
C LEU A 104 4.03 6.68 -2.35
N THR A 105 5.08 7.35 -1.88
CA THR A 105 6.02 8.08 -2.73
C THR A 105 7.34 7.34 -2.87
N GLY A 106 7.63 6.42 -1.97
CA GLY A 106 8.83 5.62 -2.00
C GLY A 106 8.91 4.74 -0.77
N PHE A 107 10.00 4.00 -0.66
CA PHE A 107 10.22 3.16 0.50
C PHE A 107 11.71 3.06 0.79
N VAL A 108 12.05 2.75 2.04
CA VAL A 108 13.43 2.55 2.49
C VAL A 108 13.63 1.06 2.72
N ARG A 109 14.66 0.51 2.06
CA ARG A 109 15.05 -0.89 2.18
C ARG A 109 16.56 -0.97 2.40
N ASN A 110 16.97 -1.56 3.52
CA ASN A 110 18.39 -1.68 3.86
C ASN A 110 19.11 -0.33 3.85
N GLY A 111 18.44 0.71 4.38
CA GLY A 111 18.99 2.05 4.45
C GLY A 111 18.97 2.83 3.13
N LYS A 112 18.43 2.26 2.06
CA LYS A 112 18.37 2.90 0.75
C LYS A 112 16.94 3.29 0.39
N PHE A 113 16.75 4.52 -0.06
CA PHE A 113 15.46 5.01 -0.53
C PHE A 113 15.23 4.61 -1.98
N VAL A 114 14.05 4.08 -2.28
CA VAL A 114 13.59 3.78 -3.63
C VAL A 114 12.35 4.61 -3.91
N ASP A 115 12.39 5.44 -4.96
CA ASP A 115 11.26 6.27 -5.37
C ASP A 115 10.28 5.42 -6.19
N VAL A 116 8.98 5.66 -6.04
CA VAL A 116 7.97 4.95 -6.86
C VAL A 116 8.08 5.29 -8.35
N LYS A 117 8.77 6.37 -8.70
CA LYS A 117 9.05 6.73 -10.10
C LYS A 117 10.20 5.93 -10.70
N ASN A 118 10.92 5.14 -9.89
CA ASN A 118 12.01 4.28 -10.37
C ASN A 118 11.48 3.33 -11.45
N PRO A 119 12.10 3.29 -12.66
CA PRO A 119 11.59 2.49 -13.77
C PRO A 119 11.50 1.00 -13.46
N ILE A 120 12.45 0.46 -12.71
CA ILE A 120 12.44 -0.96 -12.34
C ILE A 120 11.26 -1.24 -11.43
N TYR A 121 11.04 -0.40 -10.42
CA TYR A 121 9.88 -0.52 -9.53
C TYR A 121 8.58 -0.46 -10.32
N ARG A 122 8.45 0.54 -11.21
CA ARG A 122 7.22 0.73 -12.00
C ARG A 122 6.94 -0.47 -12.89
N PHE A 123 7.96 -0.98 -13.56
CA PHE A 123 7.80 -2.14 -14.44
C PHE A 123 7.40 -3.39 -13.64
N THR A 124 8.12 -3.69 -12.58
CA THR A 124 7.86 -4.91 -11.80
C THR A 124 6.51 -4.86 -11.10
N SER A 125 6.12 -3.70 -10.55
CA SER A 125 4.83 -3.57 -9.87
C SER A 125 3.66 -3.62 -10.86
N SER A 126 3.82 -3.02 -12.04
CA SER A 126 2.79 -3.07 -13.09
C SER A 126 2.61 -4.49 -13.61
N LEU A 127 3.72 -5.20 -13.82
CA LEU A 127 3.68 -6.60 -14.24
C LEU A 127 2.99 -7.47 -13.20
N TRP A 128 3.32 -7.28 -11.92
CA TRP A 128 2.71 -8.04 -10.83
C TRP A 128 1.22 -7.78 -10.71
N LEU A 129 0.80 -6.52 -10.90
CA LEU A 129 -0.61 -6.17 -10.91
C LEU A 129 -1.35 -6.82 -12.08
N PHE A 130 -0.74 -6.80 -13.27
CA PHE A 130 -1.28 -7.44 -14.46
C PHE A 130 -1.46 -8.95 -14.25
N LEU A 131 -0.52 -9.58 -13.53
CA LEU A 131 -0.56 -11.02 -13.27
C LEU A 131 -1.43 -11.40 -12.06
N ARG A 132 -2.25 -10.49 -11.55
CA ARG A 132 -3.10 -10.72 -10.38
C ARG A 132 -3.86 -12.06 -10.42
N PRO A 133 -4.57 -12.40 -11.51
CA PRO A 133 -5.33 -13.65 -11.52
C PRO A 133 -4.46 -14.90 -11.51
N LEU A 134 -3.17 -14.77 -11.83
CA LEU A 134 -2.23 -15.89 -11.86
C LEU A 134 -1.42 -16.02 -10.57
N ARG A 135 -1.62 -15.13 -9.60
CA ARG A 135 -0.85 -15.16 -8.34
C ARG A 135 -0.93 -16.49 -7.60
N PRO A 136 -2.08 -17.18 -7.51
CA PRO A 136 -2.11 -18.48 -6.86
C PRO A 136 -1.18 -19.51 -7.51
N CYS A 137 -0.99 -19.45 -8.83
CA CYS A 137 -0.06 -20.31 -9.54
C CYS A 137 1.38 -20.03 -9.13
N PHE A 138 1.75 -18.75 -9.00
CA PHE A 138 3.08 -18.36 -8.54
C PHE A 138 3.33 -18.80 -7.11
N TRP A 139 2.35 -18.63 -6.22
CA TRP A 139 2.47 -19.04 -4.83
C TRP A 139 2.69 -20.55 -4.73
N LYS A 140 1.94 -21.32 -5.52
CA LYS A 140 2.08 -22.78 -5.57
C LYS A 140 3.45 -23.19 -6.08
N LEU A 141 3.93 -22.54 -7.14
CA LEU A 141 5.26 -22.81 -7.70
C LEU A 141 6.35 -22.51 -6.67
N MET A 142 6.27 -21.36 -5.99
CA MET A 142 7.25 -21.01 -4.97
C MET A 142 7.22 -21.98 -3.79
N SER A 143 6.04 -22.45 -3.41
CA SER A 143 5.90 -23.45 -2.36
C SER A 143 6.62 -24.75 -2.73
N VAL A 144 6.51 -25.19 -3.99
CA VAL A 144 7.20 -26.38 -4.49
C VAL A 144 8.72 -26.17 -4.48
N LEU A 145 9.17 -24.99 -4.92
CA LEU A 145 10.61 -24.69 -5.00
C LEU A 145 11.27 -24.58 -3.62
N ARG A 146 10.51 -24.29 -2.57
CA ARG A 146 11.03 -24.24 -1.20
C ARG A 146 11.25 -25.62 -0.58
N LYS A 147 10.67 -26.64 -1.16
CA LYS A 147 10.88 -28.02 -0.71
C LYS A 147 12.15 -28.57 -1.31
#